data_291a1cb211359847719fea863e7aaf55
#
_entry.id   291a1cb211359847719fea863e7aaf55
#
_cell.length_a   1.000
_cell.length_b   1.000
_cell.length_c   1.000
_cell.angle_alpha   90.00
_cell.angle_beta   90.00
_cell.angle_gamma   90.00
#
_symmetry.space_group_name_H-M   'P 1'
#
loop_
_entity.id
_entity.type
_entity.pdbx_description
1 polymer ?
#
loop_
_entity_poly.entity_id
_entity_poly.type
_entity_poly.pdbx_seq_one_letter_code
_entity_poly.pdbx_strand_id
1 'polypeptide(L)'
;MERSKLYDRIAGCLMAGALGDALGYAIEFDGWSSIQRRYGEDGITAMPVERDGKARISDDTQMTLFTNEGMVLGYWRADARGIGAEVEHYIYHAYLCWYMTQGCRPPERPLWEPVSKLLQTPELNTRRAPGNTCLAALSSGKMGSVDEPINNSKGCGGVMRTAPLGFMRCWGSALEKGAEAAAITHGHPGGWAPAGMLSDMVQRLVYDDSDAPLKDVVLASLKATEARWDLPDVHKFADMVIRAAKLSETDMPDVAAIHALGGGWVGDEALAIAVYSCLKHPDDVKAALISAVNHSGDSDSTGAIAGNILGAKLGLSALPKDWIDQLELTDVILEQAELMTNAVAHSLRLS
;
A
#
# COMPACT_ATOMS: atom_id res chain seq x y z
N MET A 1 -17.74 -3.10 16.26
CA MET A 1 -17.57 -2.12 15.15
C MET A 1 -18.76 -2.27 14.22
N GLU A 2 -19.36 -1.16 13.79
CA GLU A 2 -20.46 -1.16 12.81
C GLU A 2 -19.90 -1.33 11.38
N ARG A 3 -20.72 -1.95 10.49
CA ARG A 3 -20.33 -2.18 9.09
C ARG A 3 -20.04 -0.84 8.35
N SER A 4 -20.78 0.22 8.65
CA SER A 4 -20.56 1.55 8.06
C SER A 4 -19.19 2.14 8.40
N LYS A 5 -18.73 2.01 9.65
CA LYS A 5 -17.41 2.45 10.10
C LYS A 5 -16.30 1.59 9.48
N LEU A 6 -16.54 0.27 9.36
CA LEU A 6 -15.61 -0.63 8.69
C LEU A 6 -15.41 -0.23 7.22
N TYR A 7 -16.52 0.02 6.50
CA TYR A 7 -16.47 0.49 5.12
C TYR A 7 -15.73 1.81 4.99
N ASP A 8 -16.06 2.80 5.85
CA ASP A 8 -15.43 4.12 5.83
C ASP A 8 -13.91 4.03 5.95
N ARG A 9 -13.39 3.17 6.84
CA ARG A 9 -11.96 2.96 7.05
C ARG A 9 -11.29 2.17 5.93
N ILE A 10 -11.92 1.11 5.43
CA ILE A 10 -11.40 0.33 4.29
C ILE A 10 -11.37 1.19 3.03
N ALA A 11 -12.48 1.87 2.71
CA ALA A 11 -12.56 2.75 1.56
C ALA A 11 -11.61 3.94 1.69
N GLY A 12 -11.48 4.49 2.89
CA GLY A 12 -10.51 5.55 3.20
C GLY A 12 -9.07 5.09 2.93
N CYS A 13 -8.70 3.91 3.39
CA CYS A 13 -7.37 3.33 3.17
C CYS A 13 -7.04 3.18 1.68
N LEU A 14 -7.93 2.55 0.90
CA LEU A 14 -7.72 2.34 -0.53
C LEU A 14 -7.73 3.65 -1.32
N MET A 15 -8.68 4.55 -1.03
CA MET A 15 -8.83 5.82 -1.73
C MET A 15 -7.66 6.77 -1.44
N ALA A 16 -7.28 6.94 -0.17
CA ALA A 16 -6.17 7.83 0.18
C ALA A 16 -4.83 7.29 -0.33
N GLY A 17 -4.64 5.96 -0.36
CA GLY A 17 -3.50 5.34 -1.02
C GLY A 17 -3.43 5.73 -2.49
N ALA A 18 -4.54 5.60 -3.22
CA ALA A 18 -4.61 5.98 -4.63
C ALA A 18 -4.42 7.49 -4.88
N LEU A 19 -4.88 8.35 -3.95
CA LEU A 19 -4.61 9.79 -4.01
C LEU A 19 -3.13 10.12 -3.83
N GLY A 20 -2.46 9.45 -2.89
CA GLY A 20 -1.02 9.61 -2.65
C GLY A 20 -0.19 9.11 -3.82
N ASP A 21 -0.51 7.92 -4.35
CA ASP A 21 0.06 7.37 -5.57
C ASP A 21 -0.08 8.37 -6.74
N ALA A 22 -1.28 8.80 -7.07
CA ALA A 22 -1.53 9.69 -8.21
C ALA A 22 -0.85 11.06 -8.06
N LEU A 23 -0.70 11.57 -6.83
CA LEU A 23 0.03 12.81 -6.56
C LEU A 23 1.54 12.61 -6.81
N GLY A 24 2.10 11.50 -6.35
CA GLY A 24 3.52 11.16 -6.45
C GLY A 24 3.95 10.72 -7.85
N TYR A 25 3.11 9.96 -8.56
CA TYR A 25 3.42 9.40 -9.87
C TYR A 25 3.81 10.44 -10.93
N ALA A 26 3.24 11.64 -10.86
CA ALA A 26 3.57 12.75 -11.76
C ALA A 26 5.02 13.25 -11.61
N ILE A 27 5.70 12.91 -10.52
CA ILE A 27 7.04 13.41 -10.15
C ILE A 27 8.01 12.30 -9.73
N GLU A 28 7.62 11.01 -9.80
CA GLU A 28 8.36 9.83 -9.34
C GLU A 28 9.84 9.83 -9.76
N PHE A 29 10.13 10.23 -11.01
CA PHE A 29 11.50 10.23 -11.53
C PHE A 29 12.15 11.61 -11.53
N ASP A 30 11.52 12.62 -10.93
CA ASP A 30 12.03 13.96 -10.86
C ASP A 30 12.89 14.20 -9.60
N GLY A 31 14.04 14.86 -9.75
CA GLY A 31 14.77 15.38 -8.60
C GLY A 31 14.11 16.63 -8.02
N TRP A 32 14.27 16.88 -6.72
CA TRP A 32 13.61 17.98 -6.01
C TRP A 32 13.72 19.33 -6.73
N SER A 33 14.90 19.69 -7.24
CA SER A 33 15.09 20.92 -8.01
C SER A 33 14.28 20.97 -9.30
N SER A 34 13.95 19.83 -9.90
CA SER A 34 13.07 19.75 -11.08
C SER A 34 11.61 19.94 -10.67
N ILE A 35 11.20 19.32 -9.57
CA ILE A 35 9.87 19.48 -8.97
C ILE A 35 9.61 20.96 -8.66
N GLN A 36 10.54 21.63 -7.98
CA GLN A 36 10.43 23.06 -7.67
C GLN A 36 10.33 23.95 -8.91
N ARG A 37 11.10 23.67 -9.96
CA ARG A 37 10.99 24.44 -11.22
C ARG A 37 9.63 24.28 -11.90
N ARG A 38 9.00 23.11 -11.74
CA ARG A 38 7.72 22.77 -12.40
C ARG A 38 6.52 23.24 -11.60
N TYR A 39 6.57 23.13 -10.28
CA TYR A 39 5.43 23.35 -9.38
C TYR A 39 5.58 24.51 -8.39
N GLY A 40 6.74 25.14 -8.29
CA GLY A 40 7.02 26.19 -7.32
C GLY A 40 7.84 25.71 -6.12
N GLU A 41 8.13 26.63 -5.19
CA GLU A 41 9.00 26.37 -4.04
C GLU A 41 8.47 25.23 -3.14
N ASP A 42 7.16 25.11 -3.02
CA ASP A 42 6.49 24.10 -2.18
C ASP A 42 6.34 22.73 -2.88
N GLY A 43 6.77 22.60 -4.15
CA GLY A 43 6.59 21.40 -4.94
C GLY A 43 5.15 21.21 -5.39
N ILE A 44 4.74 19.92 -5.60
CA ILE A 44 3.38 19.59 -6.02
C ILE A 44 2.42 19.65 -4.83
N THR A 45 1.36 20.47 -4.92
CA THR A 45 0.39 20.70 -3.85
C THR A 45 -1.06 20.49 -4.29
N ALA A 46 -1.28 20.09 -5.55
CA ALA A 46 -2.59 19.83 -6.14
C ALA A 46 -2.52 18.61 -7.05
N MET A 47 -3.67 17.95 -7.25
CA MET A 47 -3.75 16.76 -8.11
C MET A 47 -3.27 17.07 -9.54
N PRO A 48 -2.34 16.27 -10.09
CA PRO A 48 -1.77 16.48 -11.43
C PRO A 48 -2.70 15.95 -12.52
N VAL A 49 -3.82 16.65 -12.75
CA VAL A 49 -4.83 16.20 -13.71
C VAL A 49 -4.34 16.33 -15.15
N GLU A 50 -4.66 15.33 -15.97
CA GLU A 50 -4.46 15.34 -17.41
C GLU A 50 -5.59 16.12 -18.15
N ARG A 51 -5.59 16.07 -19.49
CA ARG A 51 -6.55 16.82 -20.33
C ARG A 51 -8.02 16.44 -20.10
N ASP A 52 -8.28 15.22 -19.64
CA ASP A 52 -9.62 14.73 -19.28
C ASP A 52 -10.05 15.11 -17.85
N GLY A 53 -9.23 15.87 -17.12
CA GLY A 53 -9.50 16.29 -15.76
C GLY A 53 -9.22 15.23 -14.70
N LYS A 54 -8.52 14.13 -15.06
CA LYS A 54 -8.19 13.03 -14.13
C LYS A 54 -6.70 12.91 -13.88
N ALA A 55 -6.35 12.69 -12.61
CA ALA A 55 -5.01 12.29 -12.18
C ALA A 55 -4.87 10.78 -12.31
N ARG A 56 -3.68 10.32 -12.73
CA ARG A 56 -3.40 8.92 -13.02
C ARG A 56 -2.75 8.22 -11.84
N ILE A 57 -3.17 7.01 -11.61
CA ILE A 57 -2.50 6.09 -10.67
C ILE A 57 -1.32 5.39 -11.34
N SER A 58 -0.40 4.84 -10.54
CA SER A 58 0.70 3.97 -10.97
C SER A 58 0.39 2.47 -10.78
N ASP A 59 1.43 1.62 -10.87
CA ASP A 59 1.31 0.20 -10.52
C ASP A 59 1.09 -0.02 -9.02
N ASP A 60 1.38 0.94 -8.16
CA ASP A 60 1.12 0.91 -6.72
C ASP A 60 -0.37 0.66 -6.42
N THR A 61 -1.24 1.52 -6.95
CA THR A 61 -2.69 1.34 -6.81
C THR A 61 -3.17 0.13 -7.58
N GLN A 62 -2.66 -0.11 -8.80
CA GLN A 62 -3.04 -1.31 -9.55
C GLN A 62 -2.81 -2.56 -8.70
N MET A 63 -1.59 -2.77 -8.20
CA MET A 63 -1.26 -3.97 -7.41
C MET A 63 -1.98 -4.03 -6.07
N THR A 64 -2.24 -2.89 -5.43
CA THR A 64 -3.08 -2.81 -4.22
C THR A 64 -4.50 -3.35 -4.49
N LEU A 65 -5.11 -2.93 -5.60
CA LEU A 65 -6.44 -3.41 -5.99
C LEU A 65 -6.44 -4.91 -6.31
N PHE A 66 -5.42 -5.42 -7.03
CA PHE A 66 -5.29 -6.84 -7.30
C PHE A 66 -5.02 -7.66 -6.03
N THR A 67 -4.27 -7.14 -5.04
CA THR A 67 -4.15 -7.75 -3.72
C THR A 67 -5.52 -7.88 -3.06
N ASN A 68 -6.29 -6.78 -3.04
CA ASN A 68 -7.64 -6.73 -2.46
C ASN A 68 -8.59 -7.74 -3.15
N GLU A 69 -8.63 -7.75 -4.48
CA GLU A 69 -9.48 -8.69 -5.25
C GLU A 69 -9.09 -10.15 -4.98
N GLY A 70 -7.78 -10.46 -4.97
CA GLY A 70 -7.29 -11.81 -4.68
C GLY A 70 -7.72 -12.32 -3.31
N MET A 71 -7.67 -11.46 -2.30
CA MET A 71 -8.13 -11.77 -0.94
C MET A 71 -9.64 -12.02 -0.91
N VAL A 72 -10.44 -11.16 -1.54
CA VAL A 72 -11.90 -11.28 -1.58
C VAL A 72 -12.33 -12.56 -2.30
N LEU A 73 -11.80 -12.81 -3.50
CA LEU A 73 -12.11 -14.02 -4.28
C LEU A 73 -11.65 -15.27 -3.54
N GLY A 74 -10.48 -15.22 -2.91
CA GLY A 74 -9.95 -16.31 -2.09
C GLY A 74 -10.85 -16.63 -0.91
N TYR A 75 -11.31 -15.61 -0.19
CA TYR A 75 -12.23 -15.76 0.93
C TYR A 75 -13.53 -16.45 0.52
N TRP A 76 -14.24 -15.94 -0.49
CA TRP A 76 -15.49 -16.52 -0.93
C TRP A 76 -15.34 -17.94 -1.49
N ARG A 77 -14.21 -18.24 -2.16
CA ARG A 77 -13.90 -19.58 -2.61
C ARG A 77 -13.67 -20.55 -1.44
N ALA A 78 -12.93 -20.12 -0.42
CA ALA A 78 -12.66 -20.94 0.77
C ALA A 78 -13.95 -21.19 1.56
N ASP A 79 -14.74 -20.15 1.80
CA ASP A 79 -16.03 -20.21 2.50
C ASP A 79 -17.02 -21.16 1.79
N ALA A 80 -17.22 -20.98 0.48
CA ALA A 80 -18.12 -21.81 -0.32
C ALA A 80 -17.73 -23.30 -0.37
N ARG A 81 -16.47 -23.63 -0.13
CA ARG A 81 -15.95 -25.01 -0.16
C ARG A 81 -15.75 -25.61 1.23
N GLY A 82 -15.86 -24.81 2.28
CA GLY A 82 -15.56 -25.24 3.65
C GLY A 82 -14.11 -25.69 3.84
N ILE A 83 -13.15 -25.08 3.15
CA ILE A 83 -11.73 -25.44 3.20
C ILE A 83 -10.89 -24.29 3.77
N GLY A 84 -9.79 -24.63 4.45
CA GLY A 84 -8.75 -23.67 4.75
C GLY A 84 -8.08 -23.19 3.45
N ALA A 85 -7.51 -21.98 3.47
CA ALA A 85 -6.83 -21.42 2.32
C ALA A 85 -5.60 -20.63 2.76
N GLU A 86 -4.57 -20.66 1.95
CA GLU A 86 -3.39 -19.80 2.04
C GLU A 86 -3.65 -18.56 1.19
N VAL A 87 -3.81 -17.40 1.83
CA VAL A 87 -4.17 -16.16 1.15
C VAL A 87 -3.11 -15.75 0.12
N GLU A 88 -1.86 -16.04 0.38
CA GLU A 88 -0.71 -15.75 -0.49
C GLU A 88 -0.86 -16.40 -1.87
N HIS A 89 -1.36 -17.63 -1.92
CA HIS A 89 -1.63 -18.33 -3.18
C HIS A 89 -2.70 -17.62 -4.01
N TYR A 90 -3.74 -17.11 -3.36
CA TYR A 90 -4.79 -16.36 -4.04
C TYR A 90 -4.30 -15.00 -4.53
N ILE A 91 -3.45 -14.33 -3.74
CA ILE A 91 -2.81 -13.07 -4.12
C ILE A 91 -1.84 -13.29 -5.28
N TYR A 92 -1.04 -14.37 -5.27
CA TYR A 92 -0.17 -14.71 -6.40
C TYR A 92 -0.94 -14.81 -7.71
N HIS A 93 -2.07 -15.51 -7.73
CA HIS A 93 -2.90 -15.59 -8.92
C HIS A 93 -3.57 -14.26 -9.32
N ALA A 94 -3.85 -13.37 -8.38
CA ALA A 94 -4.28 -12.02 -8.67
C ALA A 94 -3.14 -11.19 -9.29
N TYR A 95 -1.91 -11.35 -8.83
CA TYR A 95 -0.74 -10.72 -9.45
C TYR A 95 -0.45 -11.28 -10.84
N LEU A 96 -0.74 -12.54 -11.12
CA LEU A 96 -0.68 -13.06 -12.49
C LEU A 96 -1.74 -12.40 -13.41
N CYS A 97 -2.93 -12.07 -12.88
CA CYS A 97 -3.91 -11.27 -13.60
C CYS A 97 -3.39 -9.84 -13.85
N TRP A 98 -2.82 -9.18 -12.83
CA TRP A 98 -2.16 -7.89 -13.01
C TRP A 98 -1.04 -7.96 -14.05
N TYR A 99 -0.22 -9.01 -14.04
CA TYR A 99 0.86 -9.22 -15.01
C TYR A 99 0.33 -9.26 -16.46
N MET A 100 -0.89 -9.81 -16.67
CA MET A 100 -1.56 -9.77 -17.97
C MET A 100 -1.93 -8.34 -18.38
N THR A 101 -2.38 -7.49 -17.46
CA THR A 101 -2.69 -6.08 -17.75
C THR A 101 -1.47 -5.28 -18.19
N GLN A 102 -0.27 -5.74 -17.83
CA GLN A 102 1.01 -5.15 -18.27
C GLN A 102 1.43 -5.61 -19.69
N GLY A 103 0.56 -6.33 -20.40
CA GLY A 103 0.84 -6.89 -21.73
C GLY A 103 1.75 -8.12 -21.70
N CYS A 104 1.91 -8.75 -20.54
CA CYS A 104 2.77 -9.91 -20.33
C CYS A 104 1.97 -11.21 -20.37
N ARG A 105 2.60 -12.30 -20.83
CA ARG A 105 2.00 -13.63 -20.79
C ARG A 105 2.40 -14.33 -19.48
N PRO A 106 1.45 -14.69 -18.60
CA PRO A 106 1.76 -15.38 -17.38
C PRO A 106 2.29 -16.81 -17.65
N PRO A 107 3.17 -17.35 -16.79
CA PRO A 107 3.75 -18.69 -16.94
C PRO A 107 2.71 -19.80 -16.81
N GLU A 108 1.63 -19.54 -16.09
CA GLU A 108 0.48 -20.42 -15.95
C GLU A 108 -0.83 -19.62 -16.05
N ARG A 109 -1.95 -20.32 -16.28
CA ARG A 109 -3.25 -19.68 -16.33
C ARG A 109 -3.67 -19.20 -14.93
N PRO A 110 -3.91 -17.91 -14.73
CA PRO A 110 -4.34 -17.41 -13.43
C PRO A 110 -5.68 -18.01 -12.99
N LEU A 111 -5.80 -18.36 -11.70
CA LEU A 111 -7.02 -18.90 -11.13
C LEU A 111 -8.22 -17.96 -11.32
N TRP A 112 -7.97 -16.64 -11.28
CA TRP A 112 -8.98 -15.59 -11.32
C TRP A 112 -9.30 -15.06 -12.72
N GLU A 113 -8.53 -15.44 -13.75
CA GLU A 113 -8.73 -14.95 -15.13
C GLU A 113 -10.21 -14.96 -15.57
N PRO A 114 -11.03 -15.98 -15.29
CA PRO A 114 -12.42 -15.99 -15.73
C PRO A 114 -13.37 -15.07 -14.94
N VAL A 115 -12.98 -14.62 -13.75
CA VAL A 115 -13.88 -13.94 -12.80
C VAL A 115 -13.34 -12.61 -12.27
N SER A 116 -12.09 -12.27 -12.54
CA SER A 116 -11.48 -11.00 -12.14
C SER A 116 -12.16 -9.83 -12.85
N LYS A 117 -12.78 -8.94 -12.08
CA LYS A 117 -13.36 -7.70 -12.59
C LYS A 117 -12.26 -6.70 -12.97
N LEU A 118 -11.18 -6.67 -12.20
CA LEU A 118 -10.05 -5.77 -12.46
C LEU A 118 -9.36 -6.10 -13.79
N LEU A 119 -9.19 -7.38 -14.13
CA LEU A 119 -8.68 -7.80 -15.43
C LEU A 119 -9.58 -7.35 -16.60
N GLN A 120 -10.88 -7.21 -16.35
CA GLN A 120 -11.87 -6.78 -17.34
C GLN A 120 -12.04 -5.25 -17.38
N THR A 121 -11.40 -4.50 -16.49
CA THR A 121 -11.44 -3.02 -16.44
C THR A 121 -10.44 -2.45 -17.43
N PRO A 122 -10.90 -1.78 -18.52
CA PRO A 122 -10.01 -1.33 -19.60
C PRO A 122 -8.90 -0.38 -19.15
N GLU A 123 -9.18 0.50 -18.20
CA GLU A 123 -8.25 1.51 -17.69
C GLU A 123 -7.07 0.88 -16.95
N LEU A 124 -7.26 -0.30 -16.34
CA LEU A 124 -6.21 -1.06 -15.69
C LEU A 124 -5.33 -1.83 -16.70
N ASN A 125 -5.78 -2.02 -17.94
CA ASN A 125 -4.97 -2.66 -19.00
C ASN A 125 -3.98 -1.66 -19.63
N THR A 126 -3.26 -0.94 -18.77
CA THR A 126 -2.28 0.07 -19.15
C THR A 126 -1.04 -0.07 -18.29
N ARG A 127 0.10 0.00 -18.94
CA ARG A 127 1.40 -0.05 -18.25
C ARG A 127 1.66 1.28 -17.53
N ARG A 128 1.85 1.24 -16.20
CA ARG A 128 1.99 2.40 -15.32
C ARG A 128 3.24 2.26 -14.46
N ALA A 129 4.40 2.42 -15.06
CA ALA A 129 5.72 2.31 -14.44
C ALA A 129 5.97 1.02 -13.61
N PRO A 130 5.53 -0.19 -14.07
CA PRO A 130 5.61 -1.39 -13.25
C PRO A 130 7.02 -1.74 -12.84
N GLY A 131 7.20 -2.04 -11.55
CA GLY A 131 8.49 -2.42 -10.98
C GLY A 131 9.11 -3.65 -11.65
N ASN A 132 10.38 -3.54 -12.07
CA ASN A 132 11.09 -4.63 -12.76
C ASN A 132 11.18 -5.91 -11.90
N THR A 133 11.32 -5.78 -10.58
CA THR A 133 11.34 -6.93 -9.66
C THR A 133 10.02 -7.69 -9.69
N CYS A 134 8.88 -6.98 -9.65
CA CYS A 134 7.56 -7.59 -9.74
C CYS A 134 7.39 -8.36 -11.05
N LEU A 135 7.71 -7.72 -12.19
CA LEU A 135 7.62 -8.36 -13.51
C LEU A 135 8.55 -9.59 -13.63
N ALA A 136 9.79 -9.48 -13.19
CA ALA A 136 10.76 -10.58 -13.25
C ALA A 136 10.35 -11.76 -12.35
N ALA A 137 9.90 -11.49 -11.13
CA ALA A 137 9.45 -12.51 -10.21
C ALA A 137 8.23 -13.28 -10.77
N LEU A 138 7.21 -12.57 -11.26
CA LEU A 138 6.00 -13.20 -11.81
C LEU A 138 6.28 -13.94 -13.12
N SER A 139 7.23 -13.48 -13.94
CA SER A 139 7.64 -14.19 -15.16
C SER A 139 8.34 -15.51 -14.87
N SER A 140 8.92 -15.67 -13.68
CA SER A 140 9.67 -16.89 -13.31
C SER A 140 8.76 -18.10 -13.10
N GLY A 141 7.47 -17.91 -12.89
CA GLY A 141 6.51 -18.95 -12.52
C GLY A 141 6.71 -19.52 -11.11
N LYS A 142 7.48 -18.81 -10.27
CA LYS A 142 7.75 -19.21 -8.89
C LYS A 142 7.12 -18.19 -7.95
N MET A 143 6.39 -18.66 -6.97
CA MET A 143 5.90 -17.87 -5.85
C MET A 143 6.97 -17.88 -4.75
N GLY A 144 7.55 -16.72 -4.42
CA GLY A 144 8.45 -16.59 -3.28
C GLY A 144 7.68 -16.58 -1.96
N SER A 145 8.40 -16.86 -0.86
CA SER A 145 7.93 -16.71 0.52
C SER A 145 9.05 -16.15 1.39
N VAL A 146 8.72 -15.83 2.64
CA VAL A 146 9.75 -15.38 3.62
C VAL A 146 10.79 -16.47 3.84
N ASP A 147 10.38 -17.73 3.91
CA ASP A 147 11.26 -18.88 4.15
C ASP A 147 11.97 -19.37 2.88
N GLU A 148 11.35 -19.22 1.71
CA GLU A 148 11.87 -19.63 0.41
C GLU A 148 11.95 -18.46 -0.58
N PRO A 149 12.88 -17.52 -0.39
CA PRO A 149 13.00 -16.34 -1.24
C PRO A 149 13.48 -16.70 -2.66
N ILE A 150 12.87 -16.10 -3.69
CA ILE A 150 13.25 -16.31 -5.11
C ILE A 150 14.27 -15.29 -5.62
N ASN A 151 14.54 -14.25 -4.84
CA ASN A 151 15.54 -13.22 -5.13
C ASN A 151 15.97 -12.51 -3.83
N ASN A 152 16.85 -11.52 -3.94
CA ASN A 152 17.31 -10.70 -2.82
C ASN A 152 16.90 -9.22 -2.99
N SER A 153 15.75 -8.96 -3.61
CA SER A 153 15.26 -7.58 -3.78
C SER A 153 14.63 -7.04 -2.51
N LYS A 154 14.97 -5.80 -2.17
CA LYS A 154 14.35 -5.03 -1.11
C LYS A 154 13.56 -3.82 -1.62
N GLY A 155 13.21 -3.80 -2.92
CA GLY A 155 12.46 -2.72 -3.54
C GLY A 155 11.12 -2.41 -2.86
N CYS A 156 10.65 -1.18 -3.01
CA CYS A 156 9.37 -0.69 -2.47
C CYS A 156 8.14 -1.45 -3.00
N GLY A 157 8.21 -2.03 -4.20
CA GLY A 157 7.13 -2.79 -4.82
C GLY A 157 6.57 -3.96 -3.99
N GLY A 158 7.28 -4.38 -2.93
CA GLY A 158 6.74 -5.30 -1.93
C GLY A 158 5.77 -4.63 -0.97
N VAL A 159 6.11 -3.44 -0.43
CA VAL A 159 5.35 -2.77 0.64
C VAL A 159 4.16 -1.98 0.11
N MET A 160 4.27 -1.30 -1.03
CA MET A 160 3.29 -0.39 -1.59
C MET A 160 1.86 -0.97 -1.71
N ARG A 161 1.75 -2.28 -1.83
CA ARG A 161 0.52 -3.00 -2.19
C ARG A 161 -0.10 -3.85 -1.06
N THR A 162 0.51 -3.88 0.14
CA THR A 162 0.12 -4.84 1.18
C THR A 162 -0.86 -4.32 2.23
N ALA A 163 -1.25 -3.05 2.17
CA ALA A 163 -2.25 -2.48 3.06
C ALA A 163 -3.54 -3.32 3.18
N PRO A 164 -4.10 -3.94 2.11
CA PRO A 164 -5.31 -4.75 2.21
C PRO A 164 -5.21 -5.95 3.16
N LEU A 165 -4.00 -6.48 3.42
CA LEU A 165 -3.80 -7.60 4.35
C LEU A 165 -4.22 -7.23 5.79
N GLY A 166 -4.26 -5.93 6.12
CA GLY A 166 -4.78 -5.43 7.38
C GLY A 166 -6.30 -5.52 7.53
N PHE A 167 -7.06 -5.75 6.45
CA PHE A 167 -8.52 -5.72 6.51
C PHE A 167 -9.16 -7.02 7.02
N MET A 168 -8.53 -8.18 6.84
CA MET A 168 -9.15 -9.48 7.12
C MET A 168 -8.45 -10.26 8.23
N ARG A 169 -9.04 -10.26 9.43
CA ARG A 169 -8.53 -11.01 10.59
C ARG A 169 -8.64 -12.55 10.46
N CYS A 170 -9.52 -13.04 9.61
CA CYS A 170 -9.71 -14.48 9.43
C CYS A 170 -8.50 -15.20 8.78
N TRP A 171 -7.58 -14.47 8.16
CA TRP A 171 -6.35 -15.01 7.61
C TRP A 171 -5.20 -15.14 8.62
N GLY A 172 -5.41 -14.72 9.87
CA GLY A 172 -4.40 -14.76 10.92
C GLY A 172 -3.69 -13.41 11.12
N SER A 173 -2.39 -13.44 11.41
CA SER A 173 -1.59 -12.23 11.67
C SER A 173 -1.41 -11.38 10.42
N ALA A 174 -1.91 -10.15 10.41
CA ALA A 174 -1.70 -9.21 9.31
C ALA A 174 -0.20 -8.92 9.09
N LEU A 175 0.58 -8.89 10.16
CA LEU A 175 2.04 -8.75 10.11
C LEU A 175 2.68 -9.85 9.24
N GLU A 176 2.35 -11.12 9.52
CA GLU A 176 2.91 -12.26 8.79
C GLU A 176 2.37 -12.31 7.36
N LYS A 177 1.07 -12.11 7.18
CA LYS A 177 0.43 -12.15 5.86
C LYS A 177 0.91 -11.03 4.93
N GLY A 178 1.14 -9.83 5.46
CA GLY A 178 1.73 -8.73 4.71
C GLY A 178 3.16 -9.01 4.26
N ALA A 179 3.99 -9.59 5.15
CA ALA A 179 5.34 -10.01 4.81
C ALA A 179 5.36 -11.09 3.73
N GLU A 180 4.52 -12.14 3.87
CA GLU A 180 4.42 -13.21 2.88
C GLU A 180 3.92 -12.71 1.52
N ALA A 181 2.92 -11.81 1.50
CA ALA A 181 2.43 -11.20 0.25
C ALA A 181 3.50 -10.37 -0.47
N ALA A 182 4.37 -9.70 0.26
CA ALA A 182 5.52 -8.99 -0.30
C ALA A 182 6.59 -9.98 -0.81
N ALA A 183 6.85 -11.03 -0.04
CA ALA A 183 7.86 -12.06 -0.34
C ALA A 183 7.53 -12.86 -1.61
N ILE A 184 6.27 -12.87 -2.08
CA ILE A 184 5.90 -13.41 -3.40
C ILE A 184 6.87 -12.92 -4.49
N THR A 185 7.34 -11.67 -4.39
CA THR A 185 8.22 -11.04 -5.39
C THR A 185 9.49 -10.43 -4.82
N HIS A 186 9.57 -10.13 -3.53
CA HIS A 186 10.69 -9.43 -2.88
C HIS A 186 11.22 -10.24 -1.70
N GLY A 187 12.32 -10.95 -1.91
CA GLY A 187 12.82 -11.94 -0.96
C GLY A 187 13.71 -11.40 0.17
N HIS A 188 14.14 -10.12 0.12
CA HIS A 188 15.00 -9.54 1.15
C HIS A 188 14.17 -9.05 2.35
N PRO A 189 14.65 -9.19 3.62
CA PRO A 189 13.96 -8.68 4.82
C PRO A 189 13.56 -7.20 4.75
N GLY A 190 14.42 -6.33 4.19
CA GLY A 190 14.09 -4.91 3.96
C GLY A 190 12.98 -4.65 2.93
N GLY A 191 12.53 -5.66 2.19
CA GLY A 191 11.37 -5.57 1.28
C GLY A 191 10.09 -6.10 1.91
N TRP A 192 10.15 -7.21 2.68
CA TRP A 192 8.94 -7.84 3.21
C TRP A 192 8.62 -7.46 4.68
N ALA A 193 9.59 -7.14 5.54
CA ALA A 193 9.29 -6.76 6.92
C ALA A 193 8.54 -5.42 7.02
N PRO A 194 8.91 -4.35 6.24
CA PRO A 194 8.11 -3.13 6.16
C PRO A 194 6.67 -3.38 5.69
N ALA A 195 6.47 -4.30 4.74
CA ALA A 195 5.16 -4.67 4.25
C ALA A 195 4.29 -5.34 5.32
N GLY A 196 4.88 -6.22 6.11
CA GLY A 196 4.24 -6.79 7.29
C GLY A 196 3.85 -5.72 8.30
N MET A 197 4.77 -4.80 8.62
CA MET A 197 4.50 -3.70 9.55
C MET A 197 3.36 -2.79 9.05
N LEU A 198 3.33 -2.44 7.76
CA LEU A 198 2.24 -1.66 7.16
C LEU A 198 0.89 -2.37 7.35
N SER A 199 0.82 -3.67 7.05
CA SER A 199 -0.40 -4.46 7.19
C SER A 199 -0.88 -4.53 8.64
N ASP A 200 0.02 -4.68 9.62
CA ASP A 200 -0.31 -4.65 11.05
C ASP A 200 -0.79 -3.26 11.50
N MET A 201 -0.13 -2.18 11.04
CA MET A 201 -0.59 -0.81 11.30
C MET A 201 -2.01 -0.59 10.76
N VAL A 202 -2.27 -0.97 9.51
CA VAL A 202 -3.60 -0.84 8.90
C VAL A 202 -4.64 -1.65 9.69
N GLN A 203 -4.32 -2.89 10.10
CA GLN A 203 -5.23 -3.69 10.92
C GLN A 203 -5.56 -3.01 12.24
N ARG A 204 -4.57 -2.47 12.95
CA ARG A 204 -4.79 -1.72 14.19
C ARG A 204 -5.69 -0.52 13.94
N LEU A 205 -5.40 0.29 12.92
CA LEU A 205 -6.16 1.50 12.59
C LEU A 205 -7.59 1.21 12.17
N VAL A 206 -7.82 0.17 11.36
CA VAL A 206 -9.17 -0.19 10.90
C VAL A 206 -10.04 -0.69 12.05
N TYR A 207 -9.48 -1.40 13.02
CA TYR A 207 -10.25 -2.07 14.07
C TYR A 207 -10.18 -1.37 15.44
N ASP A 208 -9.36 -0.34 15.58
CA ASP A 208 -9.23 0.39 16.84
C ASP A 208 -10.32 1.49 16.95
N ASP A 209 -11.04 1.44 18.05
CA ASP A 209 -12.04 2.43 18.43
C ASP A 209 -11.56 3.36 19.56
N SER A 210 -10.28 3.22 19.99
CA SER A 210 -9.75 3.93 21.16
C SER A 210 -9.25 5.36 20.89
N ASP A 211 -9.22 5.80 19.62
CA ASP A 211 -8.60 7.07 19.20
C ASP A 211 -7.13 7.21 19.66
N ALA A 212 -6.42 6.07 19.72
CA ALA A 212 -5.01 6.06 20.11
C ALA A 212 -4.16 6.96 19.18
N PRO A 213 -3.16 7.68 19.73
CA PRO A 213 -2.23 8.44 18.91
C PRO A 213 -1.58 7.56 17.85
N LEU A 214 -1.46 8.06 16.61
CA LEU A 214 -0.84 7.31 15.50
C LEU A 214 0.57 6.82 15.87
N LYS A 215 1.32 7.60 16.64
CA LYS A 215 2.64 7.22 17.13
C LYS A 215 2.62 5.93 17.94
N ASP A 216 1.60 5.72 18.76
CA ASP A 216 1.47 4.51 19.58
C ASP A 216 1.20 3.28 18.71
N VAL A 217 0.40 3.45 17.63
CA VAL A 217 0.17 2.40 16.65
C VAL A 217 1.46 2.03 15.92
N VAL A 218 2.23 3.03 15.46
CA VAL A 218 3.53 2.83 14.81
C VAL A 218 4.48 2.05 15.72
N LEU A 219 4.64 2.48 16.97
CA LEU A 219 5.55 1.83 17.93
C LEU A 219 5.10 0.42 18.32
N ALA A 220 3.78 0.19 18.42
CA ALA A 220 3.24 -1.14 18.70
C ALA A 220 3.49 -2.11 17.54
N SER A 221 3.29 -1.66 16.29
CA SER A 221 3.56 -2.46 15.10
C SER A 221 5.06 -2.72 14.91
N LEU A 222 5.90 -1.72 15.19
CA LEU A 222 7.35 -1.88 15.17
C LEU A 222 7.82 -2.94 16.15
N LYS A 223 7.35 -2.86 17.40
CA LYS A 223 7.65 -3.85 18.45
C LYS A 223 7.19 -5.26 18.06
N ALA A 224 6.03 -5.38 17.41
CA ALA A 224 5.54 -6.67 16.92
C ALA A 224 6.44 -7.23 15.80
N THR A 225 6.93 -6.36 14.91
CA THR A 225 7.85 -6.72 13.82
C THR A 225 9.17 -7.25 14.34
N GLU A 226 9.82 -6.54 15.28
CA GLU A 226 11.07 -6.97 15.91
C GLU A 226 10.91 -8.26 16.73
N ALA A 227 9.77 -8.40 17.43
CA ALA A 227 9.49 -9.61 18.20
C ALA A 227 9.25 -10.85 17.31
N ARG A 228 8.76 -10.65 16.06
CA ARG A 228 8.51 -11.74 15.12
C ARG A 228 9.77 -12.17 14.38
N TRP A 229 10.64 -11.24 14.03
CA TRP A 229 11.84 -11.49 13.23
C TRP A 229 13.07 -10.83 13.86
N ASP A 230 13.89 -11.63 14.56
CA ASP A 230 15.18 -11.21 15.13
C ASP A 230 16.27 -11.28 14.04
N LEU A 231 16.27 -10.32 13.13
CA LEU A 231 17.18 -10.26 11.98
C LEU A 231 17.89 -8.90 11.93
N PRO A 232 19.20 -8.85 11.56
CA PRO A 232 19.93 -7.58 11.47
C PRO A 232 19.30 -6.54 10.56
N ASP A 233 18.69 -6.95 9.45
CA ASP A 233 18.04 -6.03 8.53
C ASP A 233 16.69 -5.51 9.06
N VAL A 234 15.99 -6.31 9.89
CA VAL A 234 14.79 -5.85 10.61
C VAL A 234 15.16 -4.83 11.69
N HIS A 235 16.26 -5.01 12.41
CA HIS A 235 16.73 -4.01 13.37
C HIS A 235 17.16 -2.70 12.70
N LYS A 236 17.84 -2.75 11.54
CA LYS A 236 18.15 -1.54 10.77
C LYS A 236 16.88 -0.79 10.31
N PHE A 237 15.89 -1.54 9.88
CA PHE A 237 14.59 -0.98 9.54
C PHE A 237 13.90 -0.35 10.77
N ALA A 238 13.95 -1.01 11.94
CA ALA A 238 13.42 -0.47 13.18
C ALA A 238 14.07 0.84 13.60
N ASP A 239 15.41 0.94 13.52
CA ASP A 239 16.15 2.18 13.74
C ASP A 239 15.71 3.31 12.81
N MET A 240 15.39 2.98 11.56
CA MET A 240 14.92 3.94 10.55
C MET A 240 13.51 4.46 10.89
N VAL A 241 12.59 3.60 11.32
CA VAL A 241 11.24 3.99 11.79
C VAL A 241 11.33 4.86 13.05
N ILE A 242 12.18 4.51 14.00
CA ILE A 242 12.43 5.32 15.21
C ILE A 242 12.99 6.69 14.83
N ARG A 243 13.90 6.75 13.84
CA ARG A 243 14.44 8.00 13.31
C ARG A 243 13.35 8.85 12.67
N ALA A 244 12.47 8.25 11.86
CA ALA A 244 11.33 8.93 11.24
C ALA A 244 10.40 9.55 12.30
N ALA A 245 10.07 8.80 13.36
CA ALA A 245 9.25 9.30 14.46
C ALA A 245 9.93 10.47 15.20
N LYS A 246 11.25 10.43 15.41
CA LYS A 246 11.97 11.55 16.03
C LYS A 246 12.01 12.79 15.13
N LEU A 247 12.25 12.60 13.83
CA LEU A 247 12.30 13.70 12.87
C LEU A 247 10.94 14.42 12.74
N SER A 248 9.82 13.69 12.82
CA SER A 248 8.49 14.28 12.77
C SER A 248 8.17 15.24 13.92
N GLU A 249 8.92 15.17 15.02
CA GLU A 249 8.78 16.06 16.20
C GLU A 249 9.70 17.28 16.12
N THR A 250 10.48 17.45 15.03
CA THR A 250 11.40 18.57 14.85
C THR A 250 10.82 19.63 13.91
N ASP A 251 11.43 20.82 13.92
CA ASP A 251 11.14 21.91 12.96
C ASP A 251 11.96 21.78 11.66
N MET A 252 12.58 20.63 11.41
CA MET A 252 13.31 20.37 10.18
C MET A 252 12.34 20.44 8.98
N PRO A 253 12.72 21.11 7.87
CA PRO A 253 11.92 21.09 6.65
C PRO A 253 11.72 19.65 6.14
N ASP A 254 10.50 19.32 5.68
CA ASP A 254 10.12 17.96 5.28
C ASP A 254 11.09 17.33 4.28
N VAL A 255 11.48 18.08 3.24
CA VAL A 255 12.43 17.61 2.23
C VAL A 255 13.77 17.20 2.85
N ALA A 256 14.27 17.94 3.84
CA ALA A 256 15.53 17.63 4.51
C ALA A 256 15.38 16.40 5.44
N ALA A 257 14.27 16.30 6.15
CA ALA A 257 13.96 15.14 6.99
C ALA A 257 13.82 13.86 6.15
N ILE A 258 13.10 13.92 5.03
CA ILE A 258 12.92 12.82 4.10
C ILE A 258 14.25 12.39 3.47
N HIS A 259 15.06 13.32 2.98
CA HIS A 259 16.40 13.01 2.46
C HIS A 259 17.29 12.31 3.51
N ALA A 260 17.10 12.60 4.79
CA ALA A 260 17.82 11.92 5.86
C ALA A 260 17.30 10.49 6.09
N LEU A 261 16.11 10.12 5.63
CA LEU A 261 15.54 8.78 5.69
C LEU A 261 15.84 7.95 4.45
N GLY A 262 16.05 8.57 3.30
CA GLY A 262 16.39 7.91 2.04
C GLY A 262 15.63 8.46 0.84
N GLY A 263 15.57 7.66 -0.24
CA GLY A 263 14.86 8.01 -1.47
C GLY A 263 13.54 7.26 -1.69
N GLY A 264 13.16 6.35 -0.80
CA GLY A 264 11.92 5.58 -0.94
C GLY A 264 11.97 4.40 -1.92
N TRP A 265 13.04 4.23 -2.69
CA TRP A 265 13.19 3.15 -3.68
C TRP A 265 13.23 1.75 -3.08
N VAL A 266 13.44 1.63 -1.80
CA VAL A 266 13.48 0.37 -1.05
C VAL A 266 12.44 0.39 0.07
N GLY A 267 11.91 -0.78 0.42
CA GLY A 267 10.74 -0.90 1.28
C GLY A 267 10.92 -0.29 2.67
N ASP A 268 12.11 -0.43 3.25
CA ASP A 268 12.46 0.16 4.56
C ASP A 268 12.45 1.69 4.52
N GLU A 269 13.00 2.31 3.47
CA GLU A 269 12.95 3.77 3.27
C GLU A 269 11.52 4.26 2.98
N ALA A 270 10.79 3.57 2.08
CA ALA A 270 9.45 3.98 1.68
C ALA A 270 8.49 4.02 2.88
N LEU A 271 8.48 2.99 3.72
CA LEU A 271 7.64 3.00 4.92
C LEU A 271 8.10 4.04 5.94
N ALA A 272 9.40 4.23 6.13
CA ALA A 272 9.92 5.23 7.08
C ALA A 272 9.54 6.67 6.66
N ILE A 273 9.61 7.00 5.37
CA ILE A 273 9.17 8.30 4.83
C ILE A 273 7.67 8.49 5.03
N ALA A 274 6.86 7.48 4.70
CA ALA A 274 5.42 7.53 4.92
C ALA A 274 5.05 7.70 6.41
N VAL A 275 5.71 6.97 7.31
CA VAL A 275 5.54 7.12 8.77
C VAL A 275 5.91 8.54 9.22
N TYR A 276 7.03 9.08 8.76
CA TYR A 276 7.43 10.46 9.05
C TYR A 276 6.30 11.44 8.68
N SER A 277 5.83 11.39 7.43
CA SER A 277 4.82 12.33 6.90
C SER A 277 3.48 12.20 7.64
N CYS A 278 3.05 10.96 7.94
CA CYS A 278 1.84 10.70 8.72
C CYS A 278 1.94 11.20 10.17
N LEU A 279 3.10 11.04 10.81
CA LEU A 279 3.31 11.52 12.19
C LEU A 279 3.45 13.04 12.26
N LYS A 280 3.97 13.67 11.20
CA LYS A 280 4.08 15.13 11.09
C LYS A 280 2.71 15.79 10.91
N HIS A 281 1.79 15.12 10.18
CA HIS A 281 0.45 15.61 9.84
C HIS A 281 -0.63 14.56 10.13
N PRO A 282 -0.83 14.14 11.41
CA PRO A 282 -1.61 12.95 11.74
C PRO A 282 -3.12 13.07 11.49
N ASP A 283 -3.63 14.30 11.29
CA ASP A 283 -5.05 14.60 11.11
C ASP A 283 -5.34 15.42 9.83
N ASP A 284 -4.31 15.64 9.00
CA ASP A 284 -4.43 16.35 7.71
C ASP A 284 -3.88 15.50 6.57
N VAL A 285 -4.79 14.84 5.85
CA VAL A 285 -4.43 13.96 4.72
C VAL A 285 -3.71 14.72 3.61
N LYS A 286 -4.17 15.94 3.25
CA LYS A 286 -3.53 16.73 2.19
C LYS A 286 -2.09 17.07 2.56
N ALA A 287 -1.89 17.61 3.76
CA ALA A 287 -0.56 17.98 4.22
C ALA A 287 0.39 16.76 4.30
N ALA A 288 -0.11 15.62 4.80
CA ALA A 288 0.69 14.40 4.87
C ALA A 288 1.08 13.86 3.48
N LEU A 289 0.15 13.83 2.53
CA LEU A 289 0.45 13.39 1.16
C LEU A 289 1.41 14.34 0.45
N ILE A 290 1.21 15.65 0.57
CA ILE A 290 2.14 16.66 0.03
C ILE A 290 3.54 16.48 0.63
N SER A 291 3.65 16.26 1.95
CA SER A 291 4.93 15.95 2.59
C SER A 291 5.54 14.67 2.04
N ALA A 292 4.77 13.59 1.94
CA ALA A 292 5.26 12.26 1.54
C ALA A 292 5.80 12.21 0.11
N VAL A 293 5.28 13.02 -0.83
CA VAL A 293 5.66 12.94 -2.26
C VAL A 293 6.72 13.94 -2.69
N ASN A 294 6.90 15.06 -1.97
CA ASN A 294 7.79 16.16 -2.40
C ASN A 294 9.25 15.92 -2.00
N HIS A 295 9.90 14.97 -2.68
CA HIS A 295 11.33 14.66 -2.50
C HIS A 295 11.94 14.09 -3.79
N SER A 296 13.28 13.92 -3.79
CA SER A 296 13.97 13.25 -4.90
C SER A 296 13.94 11.73 -4.66
N GLY A 297 12.96 11.04 -5.23
CA GLY A 297 12.87 9.59 -5.02
C GLY A 297 11.54 9.01 -5.49
N ASP A 298 11.18 7.89 -4.90
CA ASP A 298 9.98 7.08 -5.17
C ASP A 298 8.75 7.73 -4.52
N SER A 299 8.25 8.76 -5.17
CA SER A 299 7.22 9.65 -4.63
C SER A 299 5.83 9.01 -4.61
N ASP A 300 5.49 8.17 -5.58
CA ASP A 300 4.20 7.46 -5.64
C ASP A 300 4.10 6.40 -4.55
N SER A 301 5.12 5.56 -4.36
CA SER A 301 5.13 4.57 -3.27
C SER A 301 5.07 5.22 -1.89
N THR A 302 5.85 6.28 -1.64
CA THR A 302 5.79 6.98 -0.33
C THR A 302 4.45 7.66 -0.10
N GLY A 303 3.86 8.24 -1.15
CA GLY A 303 2.51 8.81 -1.15
C GLY A 303 1.42 7.76 -0.93
N ALA A 304 1.47 6.64 -1.67
CA ALA A 304 0.53 5.53 -1.54
C ALA A 304 0.50 4.95 -0.12
N ILE A 305 1.68 4.67 0.45
CA ILE A 305 1.80 4.12 1.80
C ILE A 305 1.29 5.11 2.85
N ALA A 306 1.64 6.40 2.75
CA ALA A 306 1.14 7.43 3.65
C ALA A 306 -0.38 7.56 3.57
N GLY A 307 -0.93 7.53 2.36
CA GLY A 307 -2.36 7.52 2.12
C GLY A 307 -3.05 6.31 2.75
N ASN A 308 -2.50 5.10 2.57
CA ASN A 308 -3.05 3.89 3.19
C ASN A 308 -3.12 4.01 4.72
N ILE A 309 -2.06 4.53 5.37
CA ILE A 309 -2.02 4.71 6.83
C ILE A 309 -3.08 5.70 7.29
N LEU A 310 -3.09 6.92 6.74
CA LEU A 310 -4.03 7.95 7.18
C LEU A 310 -5.47 7.68 6.76
N GLY A 311 -5.68 7.11 5.58
CA GLY A 311 -7.00 6.69 5.14
C GLY A 311 -7.62 5.61 6.04
N ALA A 312 -6.80 4.65 6.52
CA ALA A 312 -7.23 3.67 7.50
C ALA A 312 -7.58 4.30 8.86
N LYS A 313 -6.84 5.36 9.27
CA LYS A 313 -7.08 6.08 10.53
C LYS A 313 -8.32 6.96 10.45
N LEU A 314 -8.43 7.78 9.43
CA LEU A 314 -9.39 8.89 9.35
C LEU A 314 -10.69 8.52 8.61
N GLY A 315 -10.66 7.51 7.75
CA GLY A 315 -11.78 7.06 6.93
C GLY A 315 -11.97 7.89 5.65
N LEU A 316 -12.81 7.36 4.75
CA LEU A 316 -13.17 8.01 3.48
C LEU A 316 -13.82 9.38 3.68
N SER A 317 -14.65 9.50 4.74
CA SER A 317 -15.37 10.73 5.06
C SER A 317 -14.47 11.93 5.37
N ALA A 318 -13.22 11.70 5.77
CA ALA A 318 -12.22 12.74 6.05
C ALA A 318 -11.38 13.14 4.82
N LEU A 319 -11.51 12.42 3.69
CA LEU A 319 -10.68 12.68 2.52
C LEU A 319 -11.15 13.91 1.73
N PRO A 320 -10.23 14.61 1.06
CA PRO A 320 -10.54 15.79 0.26
C PRO A 320 -11.38 15.44 -0.97
N LYS A 321 -12.64 15.85 -0.98
CA LYS A 321 -13.57 15.52 -2.05
C LYS A 321 -13.12 16.02 -3.42
N ASP A 322 -12.54 17.21 -3.48
CA ASP A 322 -11.99 17.79 -4.71
C ASP A 322 -10.89 16.92 -5.33
N TRP A 323 -10.07 16.26 -4.52
CA TRP A 323 -9.04 15.32 -4.99
C TRP A 323 -9.66 14.00 -5.45
N ILE A 324 -10.65 13.47 -4.71
CA ILE A 324 -11.39 12.26 -5.11
C ILE A 324 -12.07 12.46 -6.46
N ASP A 325 -12.72 13.62 -6.67
CA ASP A 325 -13.42 13.95 -7.93
C ASP A 325 -12.43 14.03 -9.12
N GLN A 326 -11.16 14.32 -8.87
CA GLN A 326 -10.08 14.39 -9.87
C GLN A 326 -9.34 13.08 -10.08
N LEU A 327 -9.52 12.06 -9.25
CA LEU A 327 -8.84 10.77 -9.39
C LEU A 327 -9.50 9.91 -10.46
N GLU A 328 -8.71 9.17 -11.24
CA GLU A 328 -9.25 8.11 -12.11
C GLU A 328 -9.69 6.89 -11.28
N LEU A 329 -10.51 6.01 -11.84
CA LEU A 329 -10.92 4.72 -11.25
C LEU A 329 -11.61 4.81 -9.85
N THR A 330 -12.09 5.99 -9.46
CA THR A 330 -12.75 6.19 -8.15
C THR A 330 -13.86 5.17 -7.90
N ASP A 331 -14.70 4.90 -8.90
CA ASP A 331 -15.80 3.92 -8.77
C ASP A 331 -15.28 2.49 -8.59
N VAL A 332 -14.19 2.12 -9.27
CA VAL A 332 -13.55 0.81 -9.12
C VAL A 332 -12.97 0.64 -7.72
N ILE A 333 -12.30 1.67 -7.20
CA ILE A 333 -11.73 1.67 -5.84
C ILE A 333 -12.84 1.50 -4.80
N LEU A 334 -13.95 2.23 -4.93
CA LEU A 334 -15.10 2.13 -4.03
C LEU A 334 -15.80 0.76 -4.14
N GLU A 335 -15.93 0.20 -5.35
CA GLU A 335 -16.44 -1.17 -5.52
C GLU A 335 -15.55 -2.19 -4.82
N GLN A 336 -14.24 -2.10 -4.96
CA GLN A 336 -13.29 -2.98 -4.30
C GLN A 336 -13.36 -2.85 -2.77
N ALA A 337 -13.54 -1.64 -2.24
CA ALA A 337 -13.76 -1.41 -0.81
C ALA A 337 -15.05 -2.07 -0.32
N GLU A 338 -16.13 -1.96 -1.07
CA GLU A 338 -17.43 -2.59 -0.73
C GLU A 338 -17.34 -4.11 -0.76
N LEU A 339 -16.69 -4.71 -1.77
CA LEU A 339 -16.47 -6.15 -1.87
C LEU A 339 -15.66 -6.68 -0.68
N MET A 340 -14.59 -5.97 -0.29
CA MET A 340 -13.79 -6.30 0.88
C MET A 340 -14.61 -6.16 2.18
N THR A 341 -15.35 -5.07 2.33
CA THR A 341 -16.20 -4.84 3.51
C THR A 341 -17.21 -5.96 3.67
N ASN A 342 -17.84 -6.41 2.59
CA ASN A 342 -18.79 -7.53 2.63
C ASN A 342 -18.12 -8.84 3.07
N ALA A 343 -16.93 -9.14 2.55
CA ALA A 343 -16.18 -10.33 2.94
C ALA A 343 -15.76 -10.27 4.42
N VAL A 344 -15.27 -9.11 4.89
CA VAL A 344 -14.91 -8.91 6.29
C VAL A 344 -16.12 -9.00 7.21
N ALA A 345 -17.22 -8.30 6.88
CA ALA A 345 -18.45 -8.33 7.67
C ALA A 345 -18.99 -9.76 7.80
N HIS A 346 -19.01 -10.52 6.70
CA HIS A 346 -19.39 -11.94 6.71
C HIS A 346 -18.47 -12.76 7.63
N SER A 347 -17.16 -12.59 7.53
CA SER A 347 -16.18 -13.32 8.35
C SER A 347 -16.32 -13.04 9.85
N LEU A 348 -16.72 -11.81 10.20
CA LEU A 348 -16.94 -11.35 11.58
C LEU A 348 -18.38 -11.53 12.07
N ARG A 349 -19.28 -12.01 11.22
CA ARG A 349 -20.73 -12.13 11.49
C ARG A 349 -21.36 -10.79 11.90
N LEU A 350 -20.94 -9.71 11.27
CA LEU A 350 -21.54 -8.40 11.48
C LEU A 350 -22.86 -8.31 10.68
N SER A 351 -23.90 -7.79 11.31
CA SER A 351 -25.21 -7.54 10.70
C SER A 351 -25.24 -6.24 9.90
#